data_797edf56fd8c649de022e9210731b4b2
#
_entry.id   797edf56fd8c649de022e9210731b4b2
#
_cell.length_a   1.000
_cell.length_b   1.000
_cell.length_c   1.000
_cell.angle_alpha   90.00
_cell.angle_beta   90.00
_cell.angle_gamma   90.00
#
_symmetry.space_group_name_H-M   'P 1'
#
loop_
_entity.id
_entity.type
_entity.pdbx_description
1 polymer ?
#
loop_
_entity_poly.entity_id
_entity_poly.type
_entity_poly.pdbx_seq_one_letter_code
_entity_poly.pdbx_strand_id
1 'polypeptide(L)'
;MPDPETGNKTGDSVMLRRLSLAVIFFSDLVESTKLKALVGERRAGEVIMRHHKGVRKLLKTFPGGQEIETAGDQFLLLFSNTTDATQFALRLHHQNRQLSEELKAKVLDRVGIHIG
;
A
#
# COMPACT_ATOMS: atom_id res chain seq x y z
N MET A 1 -22.45 -19.90 -22.13
CA MET A 1 -22.57 -19.40 -21.55
C MET A 1 -22.77 -19.10 -21.12
N PRO A 2 -22.42 -18.94 -21.07
CA PRO A 2 -22.51 -18.44 -20.38
C PRO A 2 -22.99 -17.64 -20.54
N ASP A 3 -23.26 -17.23 -20.68
CA ASP A 3 -23.66 -16.46 -20.75
C ASP A 3 -23.36 -15.73 -21.19
N PRO A 4 -22.96 -15.61 -22.07
CA PRO A 4 -22.36 -14.72 -22.10
C PRO A 4 -23.01 -13.89 -22.00
N GLU A 5 -23.50 -14.20 -22.37
CA GLU A 5 -23.91 -13.64 -21.68
C GLU A 5 -23.75 -13.90 -20.81
N THR A 6 -23.45 -14.61 -21.16
CA THR A 6 -23.11 -14.95 -19.99
C THR A 6 -21.75 -14.87 -19.69
N GLY A 7 -20.88 -15.10 -20.55
CA GLY A 7 -19.50 -14.93 -20.28
C GLY A 7 -19.19 -13.57 -19.81
N ASN A 8 -19.57 -12.58 -20.55
CA ASN A 8 -19.28 -11.21 -20.18
C ASN A 8 -20.08 -10.75 -18.99
N LYS A 9 -21.36 -11.07 -18.97
CA LYS A 9 -22.18 -10.66 -17.82
C LYS A 9 -21.70 -11.32 -16.55
N THR A 10 -21.32 -12.59 -16.64
CA THR A 10 -20.80 -13.28 -15.47
C THR A 10 -19.46 -12.66 -15.05
N GLY A 11 -18.61 -12.35 -16.01
CA GLY A 11 -17.35 -11.70 -15.71
C GLY A 11 -17.52 -10.33 -15.09
N ASP A 12 -18.43 -9.53 -15.62
CA ASP A 12 -18.71 -8.21 -15.08
C ASP A 12 -19.27 -8.29 -13.68
N SER A 13 -20.17 -9.25 -13.43
CA SER A 13 -20.73 -9.42 -12.10
C SER A 13 -19.68 -9.81 -11.09
N VAL A 14 -18.75 -10.69 -11.47
CA VAL A 14 -17.65 -11.09 -10.60
C VAL A 14 -16.75 -9.91 -10.32
N MET A 15 -16.44 -9.12 -11.34
CA MET A 15 -15.61 -7.93 -11.18
C MET A 15 -16.24 -6.93 -10.24
N LEU A 16 -17.52 -6.61 -10.43
CA LEU A 16 -18.24 -5.68 -9.57
C LEU A 16 -18.30 -6.18 -8.13
N ARG A 17 -18.53 -7.48 -7.96
CA ARG A 17 -18.58 -8.07 -6.64
C ARG A 17 -17.23 -7.96 -5.95
N ARG A 18 -16.14 -8.19 -6.67
CA ARG A 18 -14.80 -8.04 -6.13
C ARG A 18 -14.54 -6.60 -5.71
N LEU A 19 -14.94 -5.65 -6.54
CA LEU A 19 -14.77 -4.24 -6.20
C LEU A 19 -15.57 -3.85 -4.98
N SER A 20 -16.81 -4.34 -4.88
CA SER A 20 -17.65 -4.02 -3.73
C SER A 20 -17.18 -4.68 -2.45
N LEU A 21 -16.37 -5.76 -2.56
CA LEU A 21 -15.79 -6.43 -1.40
C LEU A 21 -14.31 -6.11 -1.23
N ALA A 22 -13.80 -5.17 -2.02
CA ALA A 22 -12.41 -4.81 -1.93
C ALA A 22 -12.10 -4.12 -0.61
N VAL A 23 -10.89 -4.35 -0.14
CA VAL A 23 -10.39 -3.74 1.09
C VAL A 23 -9.48 -2.60 0.68
N ILE A 24 -9.80 -1.42 1.16
CA ILE A 24 -9.03 -0.22 0.89
C ILE A 24 -7.95 -0.09 1.98
N PHE A 25 -6.72 0.07 1.52
CA PHE A 25 -5.58 0.24 2.40
C PHE A 25 -4.99 1.62 2.12
N PHE A 26 -4.88 2.41 3.16
CA PHE A 26 -4.31 3.74 3.06
C PHE A 26 -3.11 3.84 3.98
N SER A 27 -2.03 4.44 3.50
CA SER A 27 -0.87 4.67 4.33
C SER A 27 -0.25 6.03 4.07
N ASP A 28 0.34 6.63 5.10
CA ASP A 28 1.17 7.80 4.93
C ASP A 28 2.33 7.75 5.93
N LEU A 29 3.44 8.37 5.57
CA LEU A 29 4.59 8.44 6.45
C LEU A 29 4.35 9.41 7.58
N VAL A 30 4.62 8.93 8.80
CA VAL A 30 4.49 9.74 9.99
C VAL A 30 5.60 10.78 10.02
N GLU A 31 5.23 12.04 10.23
CA GLU A 31 6.18 13.13 10.44
C GLU A 31 7.19 13.34 9.32
N SER A 32 6.75 13.16 8.07
CA SER A 32 7.64 13.36 6.92
C SER A 32 8.17 14.81 6.85
N THR A 33 7.37 15.76 7.29
CA THR A 33 7.80 17.16 7.34
C THR A 33 8.93 17.37 8.34
N LYS A 34 8.83 16.73 9.50
CA LYS A 34 9.90 16.77 10.50
C LYS A 34 11.17 16.11 9.99
N LEU A 35 11.01 15.07 9.20
CA LEU A 35 12.15 14.38 8.60
C LEU A 35 12.97 15.35 7.76
N LYS A 36 12.30 16.17 6.94
CA LYS A 36 12.97 17.16 6.11
C LYS A 36 13.76 18.16 6.97
N ALA A 37 13.17 18.58 8.08
CA ALA A 37 13.83 19.53 8.97
C ALA A 37 15.05 18.92 9.67
N LEU A 38 14.98 17.62 9.99
CA LEU A 38 16.06 16.95 10.71
C LEU A 38 17.23 16.57 9.82
N VAL A 39 16.97 16.04 8.62
CA VAL A 39 18.01 15.46 7.77
C VAL A 39 18.24 16.21 6.46
N GLY A 40 17.45 17.26 6.20
CA GLY A 40 17.52 18.03 4.96
C GLY A 40 16.69 17.41 3.86
N GLU A 41 16.40 18.20 2.82
CA GLU A 41 15.53 17.78 1.75
C GLU A 41 16.07 16.61 0.96
N ARG A 42 17.37 16.64 0.67
CA ARG A 42 18.00 15.59 -0.13
C ARG A 42 17.92 14.24 0.57
N ARG A 43 18.28 14.21 1.83
CA ARG A 43 18.27 12.98 2.62
C ARG A 43 16.84 12.49 2.83
N ALA A 44 15.92 13.41 3.11
CA ALA A 44 14.50 13.07 3.25
C ALA A 44 13.97 12.48 1.97
N GLY A 45 14.34 13.03 0.82
CA GLY A 45 13.96 12.49 -0.49
C GLY A 45 14.44 11.07 -0.68
N GLU A 46 15.68 10.79 -0.26
CA GLU A 46 16.22 9.43 -0.35
C GLU A 46 15.43 8.46 0.53
N VAL A 47 15.09 8.88 1.73
CA VAL A 47 14.31 8.04 2.67
C VAL A 47 12.95 7.73 2.07
N ILE A 48 12.27 8.76 1.55
CA ILE A 48 10.94 8.58 0.95
C ILE A 48 11.02 7.66 -0.26
N MET A 49 12.03 7.83 -1.11
CA MET A 49 12.21 6.99 -2.29
C MET A 49 12.45 5.52 -1.89
N ARG A 50 13.29 5.29 -0.90
CA ARG A 50 13.54 3.94 -0.40
C ARG A 50 12.29 3.31 0.18
N HIS A 51 11.51 4.10 0.90
CA HIS A 51 10.23 3.66 1.44
C HIS A 51 9.26 3.25 0.32
N HIS A 52 9.09 4.12 -0.67
CA HIS A 52 8.18 3.85 -1.79
C HIS A 52 8.58 2.59 -2.56
N LYS A 53 9.86 2.46 -2.81
CA LYS A 53 10.40 1.29 -3.49
C LYS A 53 10.09 0.02 -2.71
N GLY A 54 10.24 0.09 -1.39
CA GLY A 54 9.94 -1.04 -0.51
C GLY A 54 8.47 -1.39 -0.49
N VAL A 55 7.59 -0.38 -0.47
CA VAL A 55 6.14 -0.60 -0.53
C VAL A 55 5.77 -1.35 -1.80
N ARG A 56 6.27 -0.89 -2.95
CA ARG A 56 5.94 -1.50 -4.23
C ARG A 56 6.51 -2.91 -4.36
N LYS A 57 7.70 -3.12 -3.84
CA LYS A 57 8.33 -4.45 -3.86
C LYS A 57 7.52 -5.42 -3.01
N LEU A 58 7.10 -4.98 -1.83
CA LEU A 58 6.28 -5.81 -0.95
C LEU A 58 4.92 -6.10 -1.59
N LEU A 59 4.31 -5.10 -2.22
CA LEU A 59 3.00 -5.26 -2.84
C LEU A 59 3.01 -6.33 -3.92
N LYS A 60 4.12 -6.48 -4.63
CA LYS A 60 4.25 -7.50 -5.67
C LYS A 60 4.16 -8.92 -5.12
N THR A 61 4.37 -9.11 -3.84
CA THR A 61 4.25 -10.43 -3.21
C THR A 61 2.81 -10.76 -2.83
N PHE A 62 1.88 -9.84 -3.08
CA PHE A 62 0.46 -10.03 -2.79
C PHE A 62 -0.31 -10.00 -4.12
N PRO A 63 -0.66 -11.17 -4.69
CA PRO A 63 -1.28 -11.19 -6.03
C PRO A 63 -2.57 -10.38 -6.14
N GLY A 64 -3.34 -10.29 -5.05
CA GLY A 64 -4.57 -9.50 -5.04
C GLY A 64 -4.36 -8.04 -4.70
N GLY A 65 -3.13 -7.62 -4.46
CA GLY A 65 -2.82 -6.24 -4.10
C GLY A 65 -2.64 -5.36 -5.32
N GLN A 66 -3.12 -4.14 -5.22
CA GLN A 66 -3.12 -3.22 -6.36
C GLN A 66 -2.89 -1.79 -5.88
N GLU A 67 -1.95 -1.11 -6.51
CA GLU A 67 -1.72 0.31 -6.25
C GLU A 67 -2.72 1.12 -7.05
N ILE A 68 -3.52 1.93 -6.36
CA ILE A 68 -4.53 2.76 -7.00
C ILE A 68 -4.00 4.16 -7.22
N GLU A 69 -3.36 4.71 -6.19
CA GLU A 69 -2.87 6.07 -6.25
C GLU A 69 -1.70 6.24 -5.30
N THR A 70 -0.74 7.07 -5.70
CA THR A 70 0.37 7.47 -4.85
C THR A 70 0.54 8.98 -5.00
N ALA A 71 0.53 9.68 -3.88
CA ALA A 71 0.68 11.12 -3.87
C ALA A 71 1.62 11.49 -2.73
N GLY A 72 2.80 12.03 -3.09
CA GLY A 72 3.79 12.37 -2.09
C GLY A 72 4.26 11.17 -1.31
N ASP A 73 3.98 11.15 -0.01
CA ASP A 73 4.34 10.04 0.87
C ASP A 73 3.15 9.13 1.22
N GLN A 74 2.07 9.25 0.45
CA GLN A 74 0.83 8.51 0.70
C GLN A 74 0.61 7.46 -0.36
N PHE A 75 0.03 6.34 0.06
CA PHE A 75 -0.39 5.26 -0.84
C PHE A 75 -1.85 4.93 -0.62
N LEU A 76 -2.55 4.67 -1.71
CA LEU A 76 -3.88 4.09 -1.69
C LEU A 76 -3.81 2.77 -2.44
N LEU A 77 -4.06 1.68 -1.71
CA LEU A 77 -3.95 0.33 -2.26
C LEU A 77 -5.28 -0.39 -2.10
N LEU A 78 -5.49 -1.40 -2.93
CA LEU A 78 -6.64 -2.30 -2.79
C LEU A 78 -6.14 -3.72 -2.56
N PHE A 79 -6.86 -4.46 -1.72
CA PHE A 79 -6.62 -5.89 -1.49
C PHE A 79 -7.92 -6.65 -1.65
N SER A 80 -7.80 -7.93 -1.96
CA SER A 80 -8.97 -8.78 -2.17
C SER A 80 -9.66 -9.17 -0.88
N ASN A 81 -8.95 -9.11 0.23
CA ASN A 81 -9.48 -9.56 1.52
C ASN A 81 -8.71 -8.89 2.66
N THR A 82 -9.30 -8.96 3.86
CA THR A 82 -8.73 -8.30 5.04
C THR A 82 -7.48 -8.99 5.53
N THR A 83 -7.36 -10.29 5.32
CA THR A 83 -6.18 -11.03 5.74
C THR A 83 -4.93 -10.52 5.03
N ASP A 84 -5.03 -10.34 3.72
CA ASP A 84 -3.91 -9.82 2.93
C ASP A 84 -3.57 -8.38 3.33
N ALA A 85 -4.59 -7.54 3.51
CA ALA A 85 -4.35 -6.16 3.93
C ALA A 85 -3.64 -6.10 5.29
N THR A 86 -4.07 -6.94 6.23
CA THR A 86 -3.46 -7.00 7.55
C THR A 86 -2.04 -7.53 7.49
N GLN A 87 -1.82 -8.59 6.72
CA GLN A 87 -0.48 -9.14 6.52
C GLN A 87 0.44 -8.12 5.89
N PHE A 88 -0.07 -7.40 4.90
CA PHE A 88 0.71 -6.36 4.26
C PHE A 88 1.13 -5.28 5.27
N ALA A 89 0.19 -4.83 6.10
CA ALA A 89 0.47 -3.83 7.12
C ALA A 89 1.57 -4.29 8.08
N LEU A 90 1.48 -5.54 8.54
CA LEU A 90 2.46 -6.08 9.47
C LEU A 90 3.84 -6.19 8.83
N ARG A 91 3.90 -6.67 7.60
CA ARG A 91 5.17 -6.79 6.87
C ARG A 91 5.75 -5.42 6.54
N LEU A 92 4.89 -4.46 6.22
CA LEU A 92 5.33 -3.10 5.96
C LEU A 92 5.98 -2.49 7.21
N HIS A 93 5.36 -2.67 8.37
CA HIS A 93 5.92 -2.16 9.61
C HIS A 93 7.25 -2.81 9.94
N HIS A 94 7.37 -4.11 9.70
CA HIS A 94 8.63 -4.81 9.90
C HIS A 94 9.71 -4.27 8.96
N GLN A 95 9.37 -4.11 7.69
CA GLN A 95 10.27 -3.58 6.68
C GLN A 95 10.71 -2.16 7.01
N ASN A 96 9.77 -1.33 7.48
CA ASN A 96 10.06 0.04 7.88
C ASN A 96 11.01 0.10 9.08
N ARG A 97 10.86 -0.84 10.01
CA ARG A 97 11.76 -0.90 11.15
C ARG A 97 13.20 -1.18 10.70
N GLN A 98 13.35 -2.11 9.77
CA GLN A 98 14.67 -2.41 9.20
C GLN A 98 15.23 -1.22 8.46
N LEU A 99 14.38 -0.55 7.69
CA LEU A 99 14.78 0.63 6.92
C LEU A 99 15.18 1.77 7.85
N SER A 100 14.46 1.95 8.95
CA SER A 100 14.79 2.95 9.96
C SER A 100 16.17 2.73 10.55
N GLU A 101 16.50 1.48 10.84
CA GLU A 101 17.82 1.14 11.38
C GLU A 101 18.90 1.38 10.35
N GLU A 102 18.66 0.96 9.12
CA GLU A 102 19.63 1.10 8.03
C GLU A 102 19.91 2.57 7.74
N LEU A 103 18.89 3.39 7.65
CA LEU A 103 19.00 4.80 7.28
C LEU A 103 19.22 5.72 8.48
N LYS A 104 19.11 5.20 9.69
CA LYS A 104 19.20 6.00 10.93
C LYS A 104 18.23 7.17 10.89
N ALA A 105 17.01 6.88 10.44
CA ALA A 105 15.95 7.87 10.33
C ALA A 105 14.63 7.18 10.65
N LYS A 106 13.68 7.91 11.20
CA LYS A 106 12.38 7.34 11.55
C LYS A 106 11.57 7.10 10.28
N VAL A 107 11.26 5.83 10.00
CA VAL A 107 10.38 5.45 8.90
C VAL A 107 9.22 4.68 9.51
N LEU A 108 8.04 5.28 9.50
CA LEU A 108 6.86 4.68 10.10
C LEU A 108 5.65 5.12 9.29
N ASP A 109 4.83 4.16 8.90
CA ASP A 109 3.57 4.44 8.22
C ASP A 109 2.41 4.46 9.20
N ARG A 110 1.53 5.43 9.02
CA ARG A 110 0.20 5.39 9.61
C ARG A 110 -0.68 4.67 8.61
N VAL A 111 -1.38 3.64 9.06
CA VAL A 111 -2.13 2.75 8.18
C VAL A 111 -3.60 2.77 8.56
N GLY A 112 -4.47 2.89 7.54
CA GLY A 112 -5.90 2.73 7.70
C GLY A 112 -6.37 1.62 6.77
N ILE A 113 -7.22 0.74 7.27
CA ILE A 113 -7.80 -0.34 6.47
C ILE A 113 -9.31 -0.23 6.57
N HIS A 114 -9.96 -0.24 5.41
CA HIS A 114 -11.41 -0.05 5.33
C HIS A 114 -12.02 -1.04 4.34
N ILE A 115 -13.10 -1.69 4.77
CA ILE A 115 -13.85 -2.60 3.90
C ILE A 115 -14.95 -1.78 3.26
N GLY A 116 -14.88 -1.69 1.95
CA GLY A 116 -15.85 -0.85 1.23
C GLY A 116 -16.73 -1.59 0.29
#